data_0a606b0f1d4a4bb19616f01627a37f2e
#
_entry.id   0a606b0f1d4a4bb19616f01627a37f2e
#
_cell.length_a   1.000
_cell.length_b   1.000
_cell.length_c   1.000
_cell.angle_alpha   90.00
_cell.angle_beta   90.00
_cell.angle_gamma   90.00
#
_symmetry.space_group_name_H-M   'P 1'
#
loop_
_entity.id
_entity.type
_entity.pdbx_description
1 polymer ?
#
loop_
_entity_poly.entity_id
_entity_poly.type
_entity_poly.pdbx_seq_one_letter_code
_entity_poly.pdbx_strand_id
1 'polypeptide(L)'
;ILPKLKIFAFGKIGFCHREHRFTQKNTIAVLKKYSLSIITLSIILFSCNAHEHADKKIFRYNESSGLASLDPAFAKNKQVMWSVHQLYNTLIEIDSSMQMAPSLAKRWNISKDNLVFTFYLRNDVFFTDDECFTNNKGRKLTALDVAYSFKRIVDKNTASPGAWIFNNRVDSVNGFTAINDSVFQLKLIRPFQSILGILSMQYCSVVAKEAVEKYKNDFRRH
;
A
#
# COMPACT_ATOMS: atom_id res chain seq x y z
N ILE A 1 -40.18 1.12 0.97
CA ILE A 1 -41.53 0.53 0.74
C ILE A 1 -41.34 -0.57 -0.30
N LEU A 2 -41.31 -1.83 0.13
CA LEU A 2 -41.23 -3.03 -0.72
C LEU A 2 -42.61 -3.69 -0.77
N PRO A 3 -43.10 -4.14 -1.92
CA PRO A 3 -44.38 -4.81 -1.99
C PRO A 3 -44.28 -6.30 -1.61
N LYS A 4 -45.28 -6.77 -0.84
CA LYS A 4 -45.47 -8.14 -0.38
C LYS A 4 -45.82 -9.08 -1.54
N LEU A 5 -45.07 -10.16 -1.66
CA LEU A 5 -45.37 -11.27 -2.58
C LEU A 5 -46.50 -12.13 -1.97
N LYS A 6 -47.61 -12.31 -2.71
CA LYS A 6 -48.74 -13.19 -2.36
C LYS A 6 -48.41 -14.61 -2.80
N ILE A 7 -48.50 -15.55 -1.86
CA ILE A 7 -48.41 -16.98 -2.12
C ILE A 7 -49.80 -17.47 -2.56
N PHE A 8 -49.88 -18.03 -3.78
CA PHE A 8 -51.07 -18.70 -4.28
C PHE A 8 -51.07 -20.15 -3.79
N ALA A 9 -52.16 -20.56 -3.12
CA ALA A 9 -52.42 -21.93 -2.74
C ALA A 9 -52.96 -22.70 -3.94
N PHE A 10 -52.29 -23.80 -4.31
CA PHE A 10 -52.76 -24.72 -5.34
C PHE A 10 -53.68 -25.78 -4.73
N GLY A 11 -54.88 -25.90 -5.33
CA GLY A 11 -55.94 -26.82 -4.95
C GLY A 11 -55.58 -28.30 -5.24
N LYS A 12 -56.18 -29.18 -4.45
CA LYS A 12 -56.10 -30.63 -4.58
C LYS A 12 -56.72 -31.09 -5.91
N ILE A 13 -55.91 -31.75 -6.74
CA ILE A 13 -56.44 -32.57 -7.87
C ILE A 13 -56.27 -34.03 -7.47
N GLY A 14 -57.43 -34.70 -7.36
CA GLY A 14 -57.49 -36.15 -7.09
C GLY A 14 -57.10 -36.94 -8.35
N PHE A 15 -56.18 -37.86 -8.21
CA PHE A 15 -55.79 -38.78 -9.26
C PHE A 15 -56.34 -40.17 -9.01
N CYS A 16 -57.04 -40.67 -10.05
CA CYS A 16 -57.61 -41.99 -10.17
C CYS A 16 -56.53 -43.09 -10.26
N HIS A 17 -56.64 -44.12 -9.41
CA HIS A 17 -55.77 -45.27 -9.40
C HIS A 17 -56.03 -46.15 -10.65
N ARG A 18 -55.01 -46.32 -11.49
CA ARG A 18 -54.95 -47.44 -12.44
C ARG A 18 -53.55 -48.05 -12.38
N GLU A 19 -53.44 -49.27 -11.97
CA GLU A 19 -52.27 -50.10 -11.85
C GLU A 19 -51.51 -50.21 -13.22
N HIS A 20 -50.21 -49.87 -13.23
CA HIS A 20 -49.23 -50.38 -14.20
C HIS A 20 -47.99 -50.87 -13.47
N ARG A 21 -47.96 -52.13 -13.14
CA ARG A 21 -46.91 -52.89 -12.44
C ARG A 21 -45.86 -53.39 -13.48
N PHE A 22 -45.27 -52.56 -14.35
CA PHE A 22 -44.28 -53.08 -15.34
C PHE A 22 -43.08 -52.15 -15.72
N THR A 23 -42.83 -51.05 -15.08
CA THR A 23 -41.69 -50.20 -15.44
C THR A 23 -40.78 -49.78 -14.29
N GLN A 24 -41.02 -50.26 -13.06
CA GLN A 24 -40.32 -49.77 -11.87
C GLN A 24 -38.85 -50.25 -11.72
N LYS A 25 -38.48 -51.41 -12.30
CA LYS A 25 -37.11 -51.93 -12.17
C LYS A 25 -36.09 -51.24 -13.07
N ASN A 26 -36.47 -50.77 -14.24
CA ASN A 26 -35.55 -50.09 -15.17
C ASN A 26 -35.32 -48.64 -14.78
N THR A 27 -36.31 -47.97 -14.19
CA THR A 27 -36.19 -46.57 -13.73
C THR A 27 -35.25 -46.42 -12.57
N ILE A 28 -35.24 -47.38 -11.61
CA ILE A 28 -34.35 -47.37 -10.45
C ILE A 28 -32.89 -47.60 -10.87
N ALA A 29 -32.61 -48.46 -11.86
CA ALA A 29 -31.26 -48.69 -12.37
C ALA A 29 -30.72 -47.49 -13.12
N VAL A 30 -31.54 -46.80 -13.90
CA VAL A 30 -31.19 -45.58 -14.60
C VAL A 30 -30.95 -44.43 -13.62
N LEU A 31 -31.80 -44.26 -12.60
CA LEU A 31 -31.62 -43.26 -11.53
C LEU A 31 -30.35 -43.51 -10.72
N LYS A 32 -29.99 -44.78 -10.43
CA LYS A 32 -28.70 -45.07 -9.77
C LYS A 32 -27.48 -44.70 -10.61
N LYS A 33 -27.56 -44.93 -11.92
CA LYS A 33 -26.44 -44.60 -12.84
C LYS A 33 -26.20 -43.09 -12.98
N TYR A 34 -27.28 -42.29 -12.96
CA TYR A 34 -27.15 -40.83 -13.05
C TYR A 34 -26.98 -40.15 -11.69
N SER A 35 -27.36 -40.78 -10.58
CA SER A 35 -27.17 -40.22 -9.25
C SER A 35 -25.68 -40.02 -8.90
N LEU A 36 -24.82 -40.95 -9.29
CA LEU A 36 -23.38 -40.83 -9.07
C LEU A 36 -22.77 -39.66 -9.88
N SER A 37 -23.23 -39.48 -11.11
CA SER A 37 -22.80 -38.36 -11.98
C SER A 37 -23.31 -37.01 -11.47
N ILE A 38 -24.50 -36.95 -10.91
CA ILE A 38 -25.05 -35.71 -10.33
C ILE A 38 -24.32 -35.35 -9.04
N ILE A 39 -23.96 -36.34 -8.21
CA ILE A 39 -23.18 -36.13 -6.98
C ILE A 39 -21.78 -35.65 -7.31
N THR A 40 -21.10 -36.23 -8.30
CA THR A 40 -19.78 -35.78 -8.73
C THR A 40 -19.83 -34.38 -9.34
N LEU A 41 -20.85 -34.06 -10.14
CA LEU A 41 -21.03 -32.71 -10.68
C LEU A 41 -21.34 -31.68 -9.58
N SER A 42 -22.13 -32.04 -8.57
CA SER A 42 -22.36 -31.19 -7.39
C SER A 42 -21.09 -30.92 -6.59
N ILE A 43 -20.25 -31.92 -6.39
CA ILE A 43 -18.97 -31.72 -5.66
C ILE A 43 -18.03 -30.79 -6.41
N ILE A 44 -17.99 -30.85 -7.75
CA ILE A 44 -17.19 -29.94 -8.58
C ILE A 44 -17.72 -28.50 -8.51
N LEU A 45 -19.04 -28.32 -8.44
CA LEU A 45 -19.66 -26.99 -8.32
C LEU A 45 -19.47 -26.36 -6.93
N PHE A 46 -19.31 -27.16 -5.87
CA PHE A 46 -19.01 -26.67 -4.52
C PHE A 46 -17.50 -26.47 -4.24
N SER A 47 -16.62 -26.82 -5.18
CA SER A 47 -15.17 -26.67 -5.03
C SER A 47 -14.66 -25.24 -5.23
N CYS A 48 -15.54 -24.27 -5.45
CA CYS A 48 -15.15 -22.85 -5.45
C CYS A 48 -15.13 -22.32 -4.02
N ASN A 49 -14.15 -22.77 -3.21
CA ASN A 49 -13.78 -22.07 -1.98
C ASN A 49 -13.11 -20.75 -2.41
N ALA A 50 -13.91 -19.71 -2.55
CA ALA A 50 -13.41 -18.35 -2.44
C ALA A 50 -12.82 -18.23 -1.03
N HIS A 51 -11.50 -18.25 -0.92
CA HIS A 51 -10.82 -17.85 0.31
C HIS A 51 -11.18 -16.37 0.49
N GLU A 52 -12.27 -16.11 1.17
CA GLU A 52 -12.57 -14.79 1.68
C GLU A 52 -11.50 -14.44 2.71
N HIS A 53 -10.60 -13.58 2.33
CA HIS A 53 -9.86 -12.75 3.28
C HIS A 53 -10.87 -11.72 3.84
N ALA A 54 -11.80 -12.19 4.67
CA ALA A 54 -12.98 -11.45 5.12
C ALA A 54 -12.64 -10.20 5.96
N ASP A 55 -11.40 -10.05 6.44
CA ASP A 55 -10.99 -8.96 7.34
C ASP A 55 -10.02 -7.95 6.73
N LYS A 56 -9.58 -8.11 5.49
CA LYS A 56 -8.67 -7.14 4.86
C LYS A 56 -9.38 -6.32 3.80
N LYS A 57 -9.44 -5.01 3.98
CA LYS A 57 -9.85 -4.08 2.92
C LYS A 57 -8.79 -4.11 1.82
N ILE A 58 -9.07 -4.80 0.72
CA ILE A 58 -8.15 -4.92 -0.41
C ILE A 58 -8.46 -3.79 -1.39
N PHE A 59 -7.49 -2.89 -1.57
CA PHE A 59 -7.51 -1.91 -2.65
C PHE A 59 -6.78 -2.49 -3.86
N ARG A 60 -7.47 -2.60 -5.00
CA ARG A 60 -6.89 -3.09 -6.26
C ARG A 60 -6.74 -1.95 -7.23
N TYR A 61 -5.50 -1.64 -7.59
CA TYR A 61 -5.15 -0.62 -8.56
C TYR A 61 -4.61 -1.28 -9.83
N ASN A 62 -5.18 -0.92 -10.97
CA ASN A 62 -4.71 -1.39 -12.28
C ASN A 62 -3.81 -0.34 -12.92
N GLU A 63 -2.56 -0.70 -13.21
CA GLU A 63 -1.60 0.16 -13.90
C GLU A 63 -1.17 -0.52 -15.22
N SER A 64 -1.46 0.15 -16.33
CA SER A 64 -1.24 -0.40 -17.67
C SER A 64 0.23 -0.51 -18.06
N SER A 65 1.09 0.33 -17.49
CA SER A 65 2.50 0.47 -17.92
C SER A 65 3.47 -0.37 -17.07
N GLY A 66 2.99 -1.09 -16.06
CA GLY A 66 3.83 -1.80 -15.10
C GLY A 66 4.66 -0.86 -14.21
N LEU A 67 5.17 -1.37 -13.10
CA LEU A 67 5.96 -0.63 -12.13
C LEU A 67 7.44 -0.93 -12.29
N ALA A 68 8.21 0.08 -12.66
CA ALA A 68 9.67 -0.06 -12.83
C ALA A 68 10.40 -0.14 -11.48
N SER A 69 9.85 0.45 -10.42
CA SER A 69 10.44 0.48 -9.09
C SER A 69 9.41 0.86 -8.03
N LEU A 70 9.54 0.32 -6.82
CA LEU A 70 8.84 0.78 -5.62
C LEU A 70 9.75 1.60 -4.70
N ASP A 71 11.01 1.76 -5.06
CA ASP A 71 11.96 2.57 -4.31
C ASP A 71 11.70 4.07 -4.52
N PRO A 72 11.42 4.85 -3.45
CA PRO A 72 11.17 6.29 -3.55
C PRO A 72 12.27 7.07 -4.26
N ALA A 73 13.54 6.68 -4.08
CA ALA A 73 14.66 7.34 -4.74
C ALA A 73 14.56 7.32 -6.28
N PHE A 74 13.71 6.48 -6.86
CA PHE A 74 13.47 6.33 -8.29
C PHE A 74 12.05 6.72 -8.74
N ALA A 75 11.31 7.46 -7.94
CA ALA A 75 9.94 7.89 -8.19
C ALA A 75 9.86 8.98 -9.30
N LYS A 76 10.38 8.69 -10.50
CA LYS A 76 10.54 9.66 -11.59
C LYS A 76 9.33 9.83 -12.51
N ASN A 77 8.39 8.91 -12.50
CA ASN A 77 7.21 8.95 -13.35
C ASN A 77 5.93 8.78 -12.53
N LYS A 78 4.79 9.14 -13.12
CA LYS A 78 3.48 9.17 -12.45
C LYS A 78 3.13 7.81 -11.82
N GLN A 79 3.36 6.70 -12.52
CA GLN A 79 3.03 5.35 -12.07
C GLN A 79 3.78 4.99 -10.79
N VAL A 80 5.10 5.19 -10.80
CA VAL A 80 5.95 4.93 -9.63
C VAL A 80 5.60 5.89 -8.49
N MET A 81 5.40 7.18 -8.77
CA MET A 81 5.03 8.18 -7.75
C MET A 81 3.72 7.80 -7.04
N TRP A 82 2.69 7.39 -7.79
CA TRP A 82 1.42 6.95 -7.21
C TRP A 82 1.56 5.71 -6.32
N SER A 83 2.31 4.71 -6.78
CA SER A 83 2.54 3.49 -6.01
C SER A 83 3.37 3.75 -4.75
N VAL A 84 4.44 4.53 -4.87
CA VAL A 84 5.28 4.95 -3.74
C VAL A 84 4.47 5.74 -2.71
N HIS A 85 3.56 6.62 -3.16
CA HIS A 85 2.69 7.38 -2.27
C HIS A 85 1.75 6.51 -1.43
N GLN A 86 1.37 5.33 -1.91
CA GLN A 86 0.56 4.38 -1.13
C GLN A 86 1.37 3.59 -0.09
N LEU A 87 2.69 3.50 -0.25
CA LEU A 87 3.57 2.68 0.58
C LEU A 87 4.37 3.50 1.60
N TYR A 88 4.71 4.73 1.26
CA TYR A 88 5.63 5.56 2.03
C TYR A 88 5.08 6.95 2.27
N ASN A 89 5.53 7.57 3.35
CA ASN A 89 5.18 8.95 3.68
C ASN A 89 6.40 9.88 3.59
N THR A 90 6.11 11.15 3.31
CA THR A 90 7.05 12.26 3.34
C THR A 90 6.97 13.00 4.69
N LEU A 91 7.86 13.96 4.94
CA LEU A 91 7.78 14.81 6.15
C LEU A 91 6.49 15.62 6.21
N ILE A 92 6.10 16.16 5.06
CA ILE A 92 4.91 17.01 4.86
C ILE A 92 4.25 16.58 3.57
N GLU A 93 2.98 16.87 3.43
CA GLU A 93 2.21 16.57 2.21
C GLU A 93 1.43 17.80 1.75
N ILE A 94 0.84 17.72 0.57
CA ILE A 94 -0.08 18.74 0.05
C ILE A 94 -1.50 18.18 0.24
N ASP A 95 -2.33 18.93 0.96
CA ASP A 95 -3.72 18.54 1.21
C ASP A 95 -4.64 18.83 0.00
N SER A 96 -5.92 18.47 0.12
CA SER A 96 -6.93 18.70 -0.92
C SER A 96 -7.17 20.18 -1.23
N SER A 97 -6.75 21.08 -0.33
CA SER A 97 -6.83 22.54 -0.49
C SER A 97 -5.53 23.14 -1.05
N MET A 98 -4.61 22.29 -1.52
CA MET A 98 -3.28 22.68 -2.03
C MET A 98 -2.42 23.39 -0.98
N GLN A 99 -2.63 23.11 0.32
CA GLN A 99 -1.86 23.66 1.41
C GLN A 99 -0.87 22.61 1.96
N MET A 100 0.26 23.10 2.53
CA MET A 100 1.21 22.23 3.21
C MET A 100 0.62 21.70 4.51
N ALA A 101 0.50 20.39 4.59
CA ALA A 101 -0.06 19.68 5.74
C ALA A 101 1.01 18.81 6.44
N PRO A 102 0.90 18.60 7.75
CA PRO A 102 1.71 17.62 8.49
C PRO A 102 1.50 16.19 7.99
N SER A 103 2.61 15.42 7.85
CA SER A 103 2.59 14.00 7.57
C SER A 103 3.46 13.26 8.61
N LEU A 104 4.74 12.93 8.32
CA LEU A 104 5.65 12.38 9.33
C LEU A 104 6.10 13.45 10.34
N ALA A 105 6.23 14.71 9.90
CA ALA A 105 6.43 15.83 10.80
C ALA A 105 5.08 16.38 11.30
N LYS A 106 4.91 16.51 12.62
CA LYS A 106 3.72 17.13 13.22
C LYS A 106 3.71 18.65 13.10
N ARG A 107 4.88 19.27 12.95
CA ARG A 107 5.12 20.72 12.73
C ARG A 107 6.53 20.96 12.27
N TRP A 108 6.78 22.15 11.76
CA TRP A 108 8.13 22.62 11.39
C TRP A 108 8.30 24.11 11.71
N ASN A 109 9.56 24.51 11.85
CA ASN A 109 9.96 25.90 12.01
C ASN A 109 10.98 26.26 10.92
N ILE A 110 10.95 27.50 10.47
CA ILE A 110 11.87 28.06 9.49
C ILE A 110 12.65 29.20 10.16
N SER A 111 13.96 29.21 10.00
CA SER A 111 14.81 30.30 10.50
C SER A 111 14.51 31.62 9.78
N LYS A 112 14.85 32.77 10.39
CA LYS A 112 14.60 34.10 9.82
C LYS A 112 15.27 34.32 8.48
N ASP A 113 16.44 33.71 8.25
CA ASP A 113 17.20 33.74 7.01
C ASP A 113 16.72 32.75 5.94
N ASN A 114 15.68 31.94 6.25
CA ASN A 114 15.16 30.87 5.39
C ASN A 114 16.20 29.81 4.98
N LEU A 115 17.23 29.60 5.78
CA LEU A 115 18.27 28.61 5.52
C LEU A 115 18.09 27.33 6.29
N VAL A 116 17.46 27.38 7.48
CA VAL A 116 17.32 26.22 8.36
C VAL A 116 15.87 25.89 8.56
N PHE A 117 15.50 24.64 8.22
CA PHE A 117 14.19 24.07 8.38
C PHE A 117 14.26 22.99 9.44
N THR A 118 13.58 23.18 10.57
CA THR A 118 13.56 22.23 11.69
C THR A 118 12.22 21.53 11.73
N PHE A 119 12.21 20.22 11.53
CA PHE A 119 11.03 19.37 11.54
C PHE A 119 10.93 18.59 12.85
N TYR A 120 9.76 18.62 13.50
CA TYR A 120 9.45 17.86 14.69
C TYR A 120 8.60 16.66 14.32
N LEU A 121 9.16 15.47 14.41
CA LEU A 121 8.52 14.24 13.99
C LEU A 121 7.38 13.83 14.95
N ARG A 122 6.43 13.12 14.42
CA ARG A 122 5.44 12.38 15.21
C ARG A 122 6.14 11.29 16.01
N ASN A 123 5.52 10.86 17.10
CA ASN A 123 6.08 9.82 17.97
C ASN A 123 5.30 8.50 17.91
N ASP A 124 4.25 8.45 17.10
CA ASP A 124 3.33 7.33 16.91
C ASP A 124 3.50 6.63 15.54
N VAL A 125 4.58 6.92 14.82
CA VAL A 125 4.86 6.32 13.52
C VAL A 125 5.87 5.18 13.67
N PHE A 126 5.51 4.02 13.12
CA PHE A 126 6.34 2.82 13.08
C PHE A 126 6.44 2.32 11.65
N PHE A 127 7.57 1.71 11.32
CA PHE A 127 7.69 0.93 10.08
C PHE A 127 6.80 -0.31 10.18
N THR A 128 6.32 -0.79 9.04
CA THR A 128 5.59 -2.06 8.94
C THR A 128 6.48 -3.22 9.37
N ASP A 129 5.88 -4.24 10.00
CA ASP A 129 6.57 -5.46 10.39
C ASP A 129 7.20 -6.12 9.16
N ASP A 130 8.49 -6.41 9.24
CA ASP A 130 9.27 -7.00 8.16
C ASP A 130 10.48 -7.75 8.73
N GLU A 131 10.96 -8.75 8.00
CA GLU A 131 12.13 -9.55 8.40
C GLU A 131 13.46 -8.78 8.38
N CYS A 132 13.51 -7.54 7.89
CA CYS A 132 14.68 -6.67 8.01
C CYS A 132 14.87 -6.12 9.43
N PHE A 133 13.85 -6.17 10.26
CA PHE A 133 13.90 -5.68 11.64
C PHE A 133 14.13 -6.79 12.65
N THR A 134 14.62 -6.42 13.82
CA THR A 134 14.80 -7.34 14.95
C THR A 134 13.44 -7.96 15.33
N ASN A 135 13.42 -9.29 15.47
CA ASN A 135 12.22 -10.07 15.75
C ASN A 135 11.07 -9.87 14.73
N ASN A 136 11.40 -9.47 13.51
CA ASN A 136 10.45 -9.19 12.43
C ASN A 136 9.42 -8.09 12.79
N LYS A 137 9.76 -7.20 13.74
CA LYS A 137 8.88 -6.12 14.23
C LYS A 137 9.40 -4.77 13.78
N GLY A 138 8.53 -4.02 13.07
CA GLY A 138 8.82 -2.67 12.66
C GLY A 138 9.11 -1.76 13.84
N ARG A 139 10.25 -1.09 13.80
CA ARG A 139 10.64 -0.13 14.83
C ARG A 139 10.05 1.25 14.59
N LYS A 140 10.11 2.08 15.62
CA LYS A 140 9.72 3.48 15.52
C LYS A 140 10.60 4.24 14.52
N LEU A 141 9.96 5.12 13.74
CA LEU A 141 10.63 6.06 12.85
C LEU A 141 11.36 7.13 13.65
N THR A 142 12.58 7.47 13.23
CA THR A 142 13.44 8.48 13.85
C THR A 142 13.94 9.51 12.84
N ALA A 143 14.50 10.61 13.33
CA ALA A 143 15.14 11.61 12.49
C ALA A 143 16.39 11.09 11.75
N LEU A 144 17.00 10.01 12.24
CA LEU A 144 18.09 9.34 11.53
C LEU A 144 17.60 8.69 10.23
N ASP A 145 16.37 8.17 10.20
CA ASP A 145 15.77 7.58 8.98
C ASP A 145 15.51 8.65 7.93
N VAL A 146 15.07 9.83 8.37
CA VAL A 146 14.90 11.00 7.48
C VAL A 146 16.23 11.42 6.89
N ALA A 147 17.25 11.60 7.76
CA ALA A 147 18.59 11.98 7.32
C ALA A 147 19.20 10.94 6.37
N TYR A 148 19.04 9.66 6.65
CA TYR A 148 19.46 8.57 5.78
C TYR A 148 18.79 8.64 4.41
N SER A 149 17.45 8.76 4.38
CA SER A 149 16.67 8.79 3.15
C SER A 149 17.06 9.95 2.25
N PHE A 150 17.25 11.14 2.82
CA PHE A 150 17.65 12.33 2.05
C PHE A 150 19.10 12.27 1.58
N LYS A 151 20.03 11.76 2.41
CA LYS A 151 21.42 11.52 2.00
C LYS A 151 21.48 10.53 0.84
N ARG A 152 20.64 9.49 0.87
CA ARG A 152 20.54 8.49 -0.19
C ARG A 152 20.15 9.08 -1.55
N ILE A 153 19.30 10.13 -1.58
CA ILE A 153 18.90 10.79 -2.83
C ILE A 153 20.11 11.47 -3.52
N VAL A 154 21.04 12.03 -2.76
CA VAL A 154 22.22 12.71 -3.30
C VAL A 154 23.45 11.83 -3.41
N ASP A 155 23.37 10.59 -2.92
CA ASP A 155 24.45 9.63 -3.01
C ASP A 155 24.69 9.20 -4.46
N LYS A 156 25.93 9.33 -4.92
CA LYS A 156 26.35 8.96 -6.28
C LYS A 156 26.15 7.47 -6.58
N ASN A 157 26.30 6.61 -5.58
CA ASN A 157 26.10 5.17 -5.75
C ASN A 157 24.62 4.81 -5.93
N THR A 158 23.73 5.54 -5.29
CA THR A 158 22.28 5.40 -5.49
C THR A 158 21.87 5.89 -6.89
N ALA A 159 22.55 6.92 -7.42
CA ALA A 159 22.29 7.51 -8.72
C ALA A 159 20.79 7.87 -8.91
N SER A 160 20.19 8.46 -7.87
CA SER A 160 18.78 8.84 -7.89
C SER A 160 18.53 9.93 -8.92
N PRO A 161 17.53 9.78 -9.80
CA PRO A 161 17.07 10.88 -10.65
C PRO A 161 16.49 12.06 -9.84
N GLY A 162 16.17 11.89 -8.56
CA GLY A 162 15.71 12.93 -7.63
C GLY A 162 16.84 13.79 -7.04
N ALA A 163 18.12 13.50 -7.33
CA ALA A 163 19.27 14.23 -6.75
C ALA A 163 19.22 15.75 -7.00
N TRP A 164 18.59 16.20 -8.10
CA TRP A 164 18.40 17.62 -8.41
C TRP A 164 17.67 18.41 -7.32
N ILE A 165 16.89 17.74 -6.46
CA ILE A 165 16.15 18.35 -5.35
C ILE A 165 17.12 19.06 -4.40
N PHE A 166 18.22 18.41 -4.06
CA PHE A 166 19.17 18.85 -3.05
C PHE A 166 20.52 19.33 -3.64
N ASN A 167 20.86 18.92 -4.86
CA ASN A 167 22.10 19.33 -5.51
C ASN A 167 22.21 20.86 -5.61
N ASN A 168 23.35 21.41 -5.19
CA ASN A 168 23.60 22.85 -5.15
C ASN A 168 22.64 23.69 -4.29
N ARG A 169 21.86 23.02 -3.41
CA ARG A 169 20.96 23.68 -2.44
C ARG A 169 21.27 23.33 -1.01
N VAL A 170 21.78 22.13 -0.77
CA VAL A 170 22.06 21.61 0.57
C VAL A 170 23.55 21.28 0.68
N ASP A 171 24.14 21.56 1.82
CA ASP A 171 25.48 21.10 2.15
C ASP A 171 25.49 19.59 2.31
N SER A 172 26.38 18.90 1.57
CA SER A 172 26.43 17.44 1.55
C SER A 172 26.84 16.82 2.89
N VAL A 173 27.55 17.59 3.73
CA VAL A 173 28.06 17.12 5.03
C VAL A 173 27.06 17.42 6.15
N ASN A 174 26.61 18.68 6.26
CA ASN A 174 25.79 19.17 7.37
C ASN A 174 24.36 19.51 7.00
N GLY A 175 23.95 19.27 5.76
CA GLY A 175 22.64 19.65 5.24
C GLY A 175 21.48 18.82 5.81
N PHE A 176 21.74 17.57 6.20
CA PHE A 176 20.76 16.63 6.72
C PHE A 176 21.17 16.15 8.11
N THR A 177 20.63 16.77 9.15
CA THR A 177 21.05 16.51 10.53
C THR A 177 19.88 15.99 11.38
N ALA A 178 20.05 14.83 12.00
CA ALA A 178 19.21 14.40 13.10
C ALA A 178 19.77 15.03 14.39
N ILE A 179 19.04 15.99 14.96
CA ILE A 179 19.41 16.63 16.23
C ILE A 179 19.21 15.66 17.39
N ASN A 180 18.12 14.92 17.35
CA ASN A 180 17.78 13.79 18.21
C ASN A 180 16.78 12.89 17.48
N ASP A 181 16.26 11.85 18.12
CA ASP A 181 15.36 10.86 17.49
C ASP A 181 14.09 11.48 16.89
N SER A 182 13.63 12.63 17.38
CA SER A 182 12.37 13.25 16.96
C SER A 182 12.52 14.62 16.30
N VAL A 183 13.76 15.12 16.11
CA VAL A 183 14.01 16.42 15.52
C VAL A 183 15.02 16.29 14.38
N PHE A 184 14.55 16.55 13.18
CA PHE A 184 15.35 16.59 11.95
C PHE A 184 15.53 18.03 11.50
N GLN A 185 16.72 18.36 11.02
CA GLN A 185 17.06 19.67 10.49
C GLN A 185 17.60 19.56 9.07
N LEU A 186 17.02 20.36 8.17
CA LEU A 186 17.50 20.59 6.82
C LEU A 186 18.15 21.96 6.76
N LYS A 187 19.42 22.04 6.35
CA LYS A 187 20.14 23.29 6.15
C LYS A 187 20.45 23.55 4.69
N LEU A 188 19.94 24.65 4.16
CA LEU A 188 20.19 25.11 2.81
C LEU A 188 21.46 25.99 2.77
N ILE A 189 22.15 26.03 1.62
CA ILE A 189 23.26 26.92 1.35
C ILE A 189 22.82 28.32 0.86
N ARG A 190 21.56 28.41 0.40
CA ARG A 190 20.91 29.66 -0.04
C ARG A 190 19.38 29.52 0.14
N PRO A 191 18.67 30.63 0.37
CA PRO A 191 17.22 30.59 0.53
C PRO A 191 16.53 30.03 -0.72
N PHE A 192 15.54 29.14 -0.50
CA PHE A 192 14.74 28.55 -1.55
C PHE A 192 13.31 28.33 -1.06
N GLN A 193 12.39 29.24 -1.42
CA GLN A 193 11.01 29.26 -0.89
C GLN A 193 10.19 28.00 -1.24
N SER A 194 10.43 27.39 -2.39
CA SER A 194 9.68 26.22 -2.84
C SER A 194 10.12 24.90 -2.19
N ILE A 195 11.07 24.93 -1.26
CA ILE A 195 11.63 23.69 -0.68
C ILE A 195 10.57 22.82 0.00
N LEU A 196 9.61 23.40 0.71
CA LEU A 196 8.54 22.64 1.36
C LEU A 196 7.71 21.87 0.35
N GLY A 197 7.29 22.51 -0.76
CA GLY A 197 6.57 21.83 -1.82
C GLY A 197 7.36 20.69 -2.48
N ILE A 198 8.68 20.84 -2.57
CA ILE A 198 9.54 19.76 -3.08
C ILE A 198 9.69 18.64 -2.07
N LEU A 199 9.74 18.94 -0.77
CA LEU A 199 9.81 17.92 0.28
C LEU A 199 8.53 17.08 0.40
N SER A 200 7.42 17.50 -0.19
CA SER A 200 6.20 16.69 -0.31
C SER A 200 6.22 15.73 -1.50
N MET A 201 7.24 15.79 -2.38
CA MET A 201 7.37 14.85 -3.49
C MET A 201 7.80 13.46 -3.00
N GLN A 202 7.36 12.42 -3.68
CA GLN A 202 7.61 11.01 -3.33
C GLN A 202 9.10 10.64 -3.30
N TYR A 203 9.96 11.35 -3.99
CA TYR A 203 11.42 11.21 -3.82
C TYR A 203 11.88 11.41 -2.37
N CYS A 204 11.18 12.29 -1.63
CA CYS A 204 11.49 12.63 -0.23
C CYS A 204 10.76 11.72 0.78
N SER A 205 10.21 10.60 0.34
CA SER A 205 9.66 9.59 1.23
C SER A 205 10.74 8.96 2.09
N VAL A 206 10.37 8.65 3.35
CA VAL A 206 11.30 8.09 4.32
C VAL A 206 11.27 6.58 4.28
N VAL A 207 12.46 5.97 4.23
CA VAL A 207 12.66 4.52 4.20
C VAL A 207 13.52 4.06 5.38
N ALA A 208 13.33 2.81 5.80
CA ALA A 208 14.19 2.20 6.80
C ALA A 208 15.53 1.81 6.17
N LYS A 209 16.63 2.18 6.85
CA LYS A 209 17.98 1.80 6.43
C LYS A 209 18.13 0.28 6.34
N GLU A 210 17.60 -0.45 7.32
CA GLU A 210 17.66 -1.91 7.42
C GLU A 210 17.03 -2.58 6.19
N ALA A 211 15.90 -2.07 5.72
CA ALA A 211 15.23 -2.61 4.54
C ALA A 211 16.07 -2.40 3.27
N VAL A 212 16.62 -1.19 3.09
CA VAL A 212 17.49 -0.89 1.93
C VAL A 212 18.74 -1.75 1.94
N GLU A 213 19.40 -1.93 3.11
CA GLU A 213 20.62 -2.72 3.24
C GLU A 213 20.40 -4.22 3.07
N LYS A 214 19.26 -4.74 3.57
CA LYS A 214 18.90 -6.14 3.45
C LYS A 214 18.56 -6.51 2.01
N TYR A 215 17.62 -5.77 1.41
CA TYR A 215 17.07 -6.11 0.09
C TYR A 215 17.93 -5.59 -1.08
N LYS A 216 18.79 -4.60 -0.86
CA LYS A 216 19.71 -4.08 -1.88
C LYS A 216 19.00 -3.79 -3.22
N ASN A 217 19.38 -4.52 -4.27
CA ASN A 217 18.78 -4.37 -5.61
C ASN A 217 17.30 -4.78 -5.66
N ASP A 218 16.88 -5.71 -4.80
CA ASP A 218 15.49 -6.17 -4.72
C ASP A 218 14.59 -5.20 -3.95
N PHE A 219 15.15 -4.24 -3.19
CA PHE A 219 14.39 -3.17 -2.54
C PHE A 219 13.48 -2.39 -3.50
N ARG A 220 13.80 -2.37 -4.79
CA ARG A 220 12.96 -1.75 -5.83
C ARG A 220 11.67 -2.53 -6.13
N ARG A 221 11.57 -3.78 -5.67
CA ARG A 221 10.45 -4.71 -5.94
C ARG A 221 9.76 -5.20 -4.67
N HIS A 222 10.32 -4.86 -3.55
CA HIS A 222 9.88 -5.33 -2.23
C HIS A 222 8.84 -4.41 -1.59
#